data_330dda0b2c7da739a3c65964ff390484
#
_entry.id   330dda0b2c7da739a3c65964ff390484
#
_cell.length_a   1.000
_cell.length_b   1.000
_cell.length_c   1.000
_cell.angle_alpha   90.00
_cell.angle_beta   90.00
_cell.angle_gamma   90.00
#
_symmetry.space_group_name_H-M   'P 1'
#
loop_
_entity.id
_entity.type
_entity.pdbx_description
1 polymer ?
#
loop_
_entity_poly.entity_id
_entity_poly.type
_entity_poly.pdbx_seq_one_letter_code
_entity_poly.pdbx_strand_id
1 'polypeptide(L)' 'MKGEKVMSEQKKTVLITGGAMGQGRAHAVKYAQNGFNVVLADMLDPEDERFQETIKELNELGAEVLAVKAN' A
#
# COMPACT_ATOMS: atom_id res chain seq x y z
N MET A 1 -21.63 -1.35 -15.14
CA MET A 1 -21.32 -1.37 -15.28
C MET A 1 -20.71 -1.54 -15.11
N LYS A 2 -20.72 -1.56 -15.05
CA LYS A 2 -20.14 -1.69 -15.03
C LYS A 2 -19.49 -1.64 -14.46
N GLY A 3 -19.59 -1.62 -13.98
CA GLY A 3 -19.06 -1.49 -13.63
C GLY A 3 -18.39 -1.50 -12.95
N GLU A 4 -18.60 -1.30 -12.55
CA GLU A 4 -17.98 -1.35 -12.10
C GLU A 4 -17.01 -1.90 -11.62
N LYS A 5 -17.03 -2.45 -10.96
CA LYS A 5 -16.17 -3.32 -10.62
C LYS A 5 -15.04 -3.50 -11.42
N VAL A 6 -15.30 -3.37 -12.31
CA VAL A 6 -14.33 -3.29 -13.31
C VAL A 6 -13.18 -2.44 -12.93
N MET A 7 -13.40 -1.49 -12.07
CA MET A 7 -12.37 -0.61 -11.64
C MET A 7 -11.23 -1.32 -10.99
N SER A 8 -11.53 -2.28 -10.12
CA SER A 8 -10.47 -2.95 -9.41
C SER A 8 -9.62 -3.77 -10.36
N GLU A 9 -10.20 -4.24 -11.44
CA GLU A 9 -9.45 -5.01 -12.40
C GLU A 9 -8.43 -4.19 -13.13
N GLN A 10 -8.63 -2.89 -13.19
CA GLN A 10 -7.73 -2.03 -13.91
C GLN A 10 -6.63 -1.49 -13.05
N LYS A 11 -6.73 -1.65 -11.73
CA LYS A 11 -5.67 -1.22 -10.85
C LYS A 11 -4.65 -2.32 -10.72
N LYS A 12 -3.41 -1.94 -10.81
CA LYS A 12 -2.32 -2.87 -10.59
C LYS A 12 -1.94 -2.86 -9.12
N THR A 13 -1.32 -3.94 -8.68
CA THR A 13 -0.88 -4.07 -7.31
C THR A 13 0.63 -4.22 -7.29
N VAL A 14 1.28 -3.51 -6.40
CA VAL A 14 2.72 -3.59 -6.23
C VAL A 14 3.03 -4.13 -4.84
N LEU A 15 4.06 -4.95 -4.76
CA LEU A 15 4.56 -5.45 -3.49
C LEU A 15 5.81 -4.67 -3.12
N ILE A 16 5.78 -4.03 -1.96
CA ILE A 16 6.91 -3.26 -1.45
C ILE A 16 7.40 -3.92 -0.18
N THR A 17 8.64 -4.39 -0.19
CA THR A 17 9.25 -4.91 1.03
C THR A 17 9.98 -3.79 1.75
N GLY A 18 10.00 -3.86 3.07
CA GLY A 18 10.54 -2.76 3.86
C GLY A 18 9.73 -1.50 3.70
N GLY A 19 8.41 -1.65 3.50
CA GLY A 19 7.58 -0.54 3.06
C GLY A 19 7.01 0.34 4.14
N ALA A 20 7.22 -0.02 5.42
CA ALA A 20 6.57 0.73 6.48
C ALA A 20 7.19 2.10 6.71
N MET A 21 8.43 2.29 6.33
CA MET A 21 9.10 3.59 6.55
C MET A 21 10.25 3.75 5.57
N GLY A 22 10.85 4.94 5.58
CA GLY A 22 12.04 5.24 4.78
C GLY A 22 11.77 5.19 3.30
N GLN A 23 12.72 4.62 2.58
CA GLN A 23 12.62 4.56 1.12
C GLN A 23 11.47 3.69 0.66
N GLY A 24 11.19 2.60 1.41
CA GLY A 24 10.08 1.75 1.06
C GLY A 24 8.76 2.49 1.11
N ARG A 25 8.59 3.30 2.16
CA ARG A 25 7.39 4.13 2.28
C ARG A 25 7.30 5.12 1.12
N ALA A 26 8.41 5.75 0.78
CA ALA A 26 8.43 6.72 -0.32
C ALA A 26 8.05 6.06 -1.64
N HIS A 27 8.55 4.85 -1.89
CA HIS A 27 8.19 4.12 -3.10
C HIS A 27 6.70 3.77 -3.09
N ALA A 28 6.19 3.32 -1.95
CA ALA A 28 4.79 2.96 -1.84
C ALA A 28 3.88 4.16 -2.14
N VAL A 29 4.24 5.32 -1.61
CA VAL A 29 3.49 6.54 -1.84
C VAL A 29 3.47 6.86 -3.34
N LYS A 30 4.62 6.74 -3.99
CA LYS A 30 4.70 7.05 -5.40
C LYS A 30 3.82 6.12 -6.24
N TYR A 31 3.83 4.82 -5.92
CA TYR A 31 2.97 3.89 -6.63
C TYR A 31 1.51 4.19 -6.37
N ALA A 32 1.16 4.51 -5.13
CA ALA A 32 -0.22 4.84 -4.81
C ALA A 32 -0.69 6.08 -5.56
N GLN A 33 0.20 7.07 -5.70
CA GLN A 33 -0.12 8.27 -6.46
C GLN A 33 -0.37 7.97 -7.93
N ASN A 34 0.17 6.87 -8.42
CA ASN A 34 -0.01 6.46 -9.80
C ASN A 34 -1.11 5.41 -9.96
N GLY A 35 -1.95 5.27 -8.95
CA GLY A 35 -3.13 4.43 -9.06
C GLY A 35 -2.93 2.98 -8.73
N PHE A 36 -1.80 2.60 -8.12
CA PHE A 36 -1.57 1.22 -7.73
C PHE A 36 -2.16 0.94 -6.36
N ASN A 37 -2.63 -0.28 -6.18
CA ASN A 37 -2.85 -0.82 -4.86
C ASN A 37 -1.52 -1.38 -4.35
N VAL A 38 -1.36 -1.46 -3.04
CA VAL A 38 -0.05 -1.73 -2.46
C VAL A 38 -0.14 -2.85 -1.44
N VAL A 39 0.77 -3.82 -1.57
CA VAL A 39 1.02 -4.79 -0.52
C VAL A 39 2.31 -4.35 0.17
N LEU A 40 2.21 -4.00 1.45
CA LEU A 40 3.37 -3.59 2.24
C LEU A 40 3.82 -4.76 3.09
N ALA A 41 5.05 -5.18 2.90
CA ALA A 41 5.65 -6.22 3.73
C ALA A 41 6.81 -5.61 4.50
N ASP A 42 6.82 -5.81 5.80
CA ASP A 42 7.85 -5.24 6.64
C ASP A 42 8.05 -6.13 7.86
N MET A 43 9.20 -6.01 8.49
CA MET A 43 9.47 -6.76 9.71
C MET A 43 8.69 -6.19 10.88
N LEU A 44 8.26 -4.95 10.79
CA LEU A 44 7.41 -4.36 11.81
C LEU A 44 6.06 -5.05 11.84
N ASP A 45 5.47 -5.07 13.02
CA ASP A 45 4.12 -5.56 13.17
C ASP A 45 3.17 -4.57 12.49
N PRO A 46 2.17 -5.03 11.75
CA PRO A 46 1.22 -4.11 11.13
C PRO A 46 0.51 -3.19 12.12
N GLU A 47 0.48 -3.54 13.40
CA GLU A 47 -0.13 -2.67 14.41
C GLU A 47 0.82 -1.60 14.92
N ASP A 48 2.10 -1.65 14.51
CA ASP A 48 3.05 -0.62 14.88
C ASP A 48 2.59 0.72 14.32
N GLU A 49 2.73 1.76 15.13
CA GLU A 49 2.28 3.10 14.76
C GLU A 49 2.84 3.57 13.44
N ARG A 50 4.11 3.26 13.21
CA ARG A 50 4.77 3.70 11.98
C ARG A 50 4.17 3.01 10.76
N PHE A 51 3.82 1.73 10.90
CA PHE A 51 3.19 0.99 9.83
C PHE A 51 1.80 1.56 9.58
N GLN A 52 1.06 1.84 10.66
CA GLN A 52 -0.29 2.38 10.54
C GLN A 52 -0.30 3.75 9.87
N GLU A 53 0.69 4.59 10.17
CA GLU A 53 0.77 5.89 9.51
C GLU A 53 0.96 5.76 8.02
N THR A 54 1.79 4.80 7.61
CA THR A 54 2.03 4.59 6.19
C THR A 54 0.76 4.08 5.51
N ILE A 55 0.07 3.13 6.15
CA ILE A 55 -1.18 2.62 5.61
C ILE A 55 -2.19 3.74 5.43
N LYS A 56 -2.30 4.59 6.44
CA LYS A 56 -3.24 5.70 6.38
C LYS A 56 -2.92 6.64 5.23
N GLU A 57 -1.66 6.97 5.06
CA GLU A 57 -1.24 7.84 3.98
C GLU A 57 -1.62 7.25 2.62
N LEU A 58 -1.36 5.96 2.44
CA LEU A 58 -1.65 5.32 1.17
C LEU A 58 -3.15 5.24 0.91
N ASN A 59 -3.93 4.97 1.96
CA ASN A 59 -5.39 4.95 1.83
C ASN A 59 -5.92 6.31 1.43
N GLU A 60 -5.32 7.38 1.97
CA GLU A 60 -5.75 8.73 1.63
C GLU A 60 -5.46 9.07 0.18
N LEU A 61 -4.51 8.37 -0.43
CA LEU A 61 -4.21 8.53 -1.84
C LEU A 61 -5.09 7.66 -2.73
N GLY A 62 -6.00 6.91 -2.11
CA GLY A 62 -6.93 6.06 -2.86
C GLY A 62 -6.49 4.63 -3.05
N ALA A 63 -5.36 4.24 -2.50
CA ALA A 63 -4.86 2.88 -2.65
C ALA A 63 -5.51 1.95 -1.62
N GLU A 64 -5.73 0.72 -2.03
CA GLU A 64 -6.04 -0.34 -1.08
C GLU A 64 -4.72 -0.93 -0.63
N VAL A 65 -4.59 -1.19 0.65
CA VAL A 65 -3.32 -1.62 1.23
C VAL A 65 -3.51 -2.91 2.00
N LEU A 66 -2.68 -3.89 1.69
CA LEU A 66 -2.59 -5.10 2.49
C LEU A 66 -1.26 -5.07 3.23
N ALA A 67 -1.32 -5.11 4.54
CA ALA A 67 -0.13 -5.04 5.37
C ALA A 67 0.24 -6.44 5.85
N VAL A 68 1.49 -6.82 5.65
CA VAL A 68 1.98 -8.14 5.98
C VAL A 68 3.25 -8.02 6.80
N LYS A 69 3.33 -8.78 7.88
CA LYS A 69 4.56 -8.85 8.63
C LYS A 69 5.45 -9.90 7.96
N ALA A 70 6.65 -9.48 7.57
CA ALA A 70 7.60 -10.35 6.88
C ALA A 70 8.83 -10.55 7.75
N ASN A 71 9.32 -11.76 7.82
CA ASN A 71 10.53 -12.05 8.57
C ASN A 71 11.73 -12.15 7.65
#